data_77b0583c221aefc9354c6302661c95bc
#
_entry.id   77b0583c221aefc9354c6302661c95bc
#
_cell.length_a   1.000
_cell.length_b   1.000
_cell.length_c   1.000
_cell.angle_alpha   90.00
_cell.angle_beta   90.00
_cell.angle_gamma   90.00
#
_symmetry.space_group_name_H-M   'P 1'
#
loop_
_entity.id
_entity.type
_entity.pdbx_description
1 polymer ?
#
loop_
_entity_poly.entity_id
_entity_poly.type
_entity_poly.pdbx_seq_one_letter_code
_entity_poly.pdbx_strand_id
1 'polypeptide(L)'
;GAPQNGKRPVLLAARNAHKALLYAAALLDFDIQWLWPAPQDAGALCSCPVSAAKLTGALQGLAQQGKRPFGIYITSPDYLGGVQDIAALAEVCRDFGVPLLVDNAHGAYLRFLPQGGQHPIALGAAMCCDSGHKTLPVVTGGAYLHLGKNAPIQDEAAVRNALALFGSTSPSYLILQSLDKCNQVLSEGYPLRLLQCCGYLTRL
;
A
#
# COMPACT_ATOMS: atom_id res chain seq x y z
N GLY A 1 7.58 -19.89 4.70
CA GLY A 1 8.56 -20.97 4.74
C GLY A 1 9.82 -20.51 5.45
N ALA A 2 10.46 -21.41 6.22
CA ALA A 2 11.71 -21.09 6.90
C ALA A 2 12.79 -20.62 5.90
N PRO A 3 13.71 -19.72 6.31
CA PRO A 3 14.72 -19.18 5.42
C PRO A 3 15.58 -20.31 4.85
N GLN A 4 15.54 -20.50 3.53
CA GLN A 4 16.45 -21.39 2.84
C GLN A 4 17.85 -20.76 2.94
N ASN A 5 18.81 -21.50 3.48
CA ASN A 5 20.23 -21.12 3.65
C ASN A 5 20.58 -20.08 4.73
N GLY A 6 19.83 -19.97 5.84
CA GLY A 6 20.23 -19.14 6.98
C GLY A 6 20.27 -17.63 6.74
N LYS A 7 19.82 -17.15 5.56
CA LYS A 7 19.69 -15.71 5.27
C LYS A 7 18.24 -15.26 5.45
N ARG A 8 18.04 -14.17 6.18
CA ARG A 8 16.71 -13.59 6.37
C ARG A 8 16.17 -13.05 5.03
N PRO A 9 14.87 -13.23 4.75
CA PRO A 9 14.23 -12.58 3.60
C PRO A 9 14.39 -11.05 3.67
N VAL A 10 14.46 -10.38 2.53
CA VAL A 10 14.66 -8.93 2.47
C VAL A 10 13.44 -8.28 1.82
N LEU A 11 12.90 -7.25 2.46
CA LEU A 11 11.92 -6.34 1.90
C LEU A 11 12.60 -5.01 1.58
N LEU A 12 12.40 -4.46 0.38
CA LEU A 12 12.84 -3.12 0.03
C LEU A 12 11.70 -2.14 0.31
N ALA A 13 11.90 -1.12 1.14
CA ALA A 13 10.81 -0.24 1.57
C ALA A 13 11.19 1.25 1.56
N ALA A 14 10.25 2.10 1.18
CA ALA A 14 10.40 3.55 1.35
C ALA A 14 10.48 3.93 2.84
N ARG A 15 11.34 4.91 3.16
CA ARG A 15 11.67 5.23 4.57
C ARG A 15 10.50 5.81 5.37
N ASN A 16 9.46 6.33 4.71
CA ASN A 16 8.26 6.85 5.35
C ASN A 16 7.20 5.77 5.67
N ALA A 17 7.61 4.52 5.73
CA ALA A 17 6.72 3.41 6.08
C ALA A 17 6.14 3.56 7.50
N HIS A 18 4.88 3.16 7.67
CA HIS A 18 4.22 3.13 8.97
C HIS A 18 4.91 2.13 9.91
N LYS A 19 4.90 2.41 11.22
CA LYS A 19 5.52 1.56 12.26
C LYS A 19 5.05 0.09 12.23
N ALA A 20 3.86 -0.19 11.73
CA ALA A 20 3.35 -1.56 11.56
C ALA A 20 4.29 -2.43 10.70
N LEU A 21 4.98 -1.84 9.71
CA LEU A 21 5.98 -2.57 8.93
C LEU A 21 7.16 -3.04 9.79
N LEU A 22 7.62 -2.20 10.73
CA LEU A 22 8.69 -2.58 11.66
C LEU A 22 8.26 -3.73 12.59
N TYR A 23 7.01 -3.68 13.05
CA TYR A 23 6.45 -4.76 13.86
C TYR A 23 6.31 -6.06 13.04
N ALA A 24 5.87 -5.96 11.79
CA ALA A 24 5.81 -7.11 10.89
C ALA A 24 7.21 -7.72 10.65
N ALA A 25 8.23 -6.88 10.43
CA ALA A 25 9.60 -7.35 10.25
C ALA A 25 10.12 -8.10 11.49
N ALA A 26 9.82 -7.60 12.69
CA ALA A 26 10.20 -8.25 13.94
C ALA A 26 9.46 -9.58 14.17
N LEU A 27 8.15 -9.63 13.86
CA LEU A 27 7.33 -10.82 14.06
C LEU A 27 7.60 -11.93 13.03
N LEU A 28 7.88 -11.55 11.79
CA LEU A 28 8.04 -12.48 10.67
C LEU A 28 9.50 -12.75 10.29
N ASP A 29 10.43 -12.16 11.04
CA ASP A 29 11.86 -12.35 10.93
C ASP A 29 12.44 -12.08 9.54
N PHE A 30 12.12 -10.89 8.97
CA PHE A 30 12.72 -10.40 7.73
C PHE A 30 13.48 -9.09 7.93
N ASP A 31 14.44 -8.83 7.05
CA ASP A 31 15.21 -7.60 7.03
C ASP A 31 14.55 -6.54 6.13
N ILE A 32 14.64 -5.28 6.52
CA ILE A 32 14.19 -4.16 5.70
C ILE A 32 15.42 -3.45 5.15
N GLN A 33 15.50 -3.35 3.82
CA GLN A 33 16.41 -2.44 3.17
C GLN A 33 15.66 -1.15 2.80
N TRP A 34 16.18 -0.02 3.26
CA TRP A 34 15.49 1.26 3.12
C TRP A 34 15.82 1.97 1.80
N LEU A 35 14.79 2.44 1.13
CA LEU A 35 14.90 3.49 0.12
C LEU A 35 14.81 4.84 0.85
N TRP A 36 15.93 5.53 0.95
CA TRP A 36 16.01 6.84 1.58
C TRP A 36 15.52 7.94 0.61
N PRO A 37 14.94 9.05 1.08
CA PRO A 37 14.64 10.17 0.21
C PRO A 37 15.93 10.71 -0.43
N ALA A 38 15.79 11.39 -1.57
CA ALA A 38 16.93 12.10 -2.15
C ALA A 38 17.35 13.26 -1.20
N PRO A 39 18.63 13.72 -1.23
CA PRO A 39 19.11 14.76 -0.31
C PRO A 39 18.24 16.02 -0.29
N GLN A 40 17.72 16.46 -1.45
CA GLN A 40 16.83 17.61 -1.55
C GLN A 40 15.45 17.39 -0.90
N ASP A 41 15.03 16.12 -0.76
CA ASP A 41 13.74 15.75 -0.16
C ASP A 41 13.87 15.32 1.30
N ALA A 42 15.10 15.28 1.83
CA ALA A 42 15.37 14.76 3.19
C ALA A 42 14.73 15.60 4.30
N GLY A 43 14.43 16.87 4.03
CA GLY A 43 13.73 17.77 4.96
C GLY A 43 12.20 17.72 4.82
N ALA A 44 11.66 17.01 3.85
CA ALA A 44 10.21 16.91 3.65
C ALA A 44 9.59 16.03 4.74
N LEU A 45 8.65 16.61 5.49
CA LEU A 45 7.95 15.91 6.56
C LEU A 45 7.08 14.79 5.99
N CYS A 46 7.24 13.57 6.52
CA CYS A 46 6.46 12.38 6.17
C CYS A 46 6.55 11.92 4.71
N SER A 47 7.37 12.56 3.87
CA SER A 47 7.53 12.22 2.47
C SER A 47 8.79 11.40 2.20
N CYS A 48 8.71 10.50 1.23
CA CYS A 48 9.85 9.76 0.71
C CYS A 48 9.61 9.44 -0.78
N PRO A 49 9.80 10.42 -1.67
CA PRO A 49 9.60 10.19 -3.11
C PRO A 49 10.56 9.11 -3.63
N VAL A 50 10.02 8.16 -4.36
CA VAL A 50 10.76 7.07 -5.00
C VAL A 50 10.50 7.13 -6.49
N SER A 51 11.52 7.51 -7.28
CA SER A 51 11.43 7.44 -8.73
C SER A 51 11.67 6.02 -9.26
N ALA A 52 11.17 5.72 -10.46
CA ALA A 52 11.43 4.46 -11.16
C ALA A 52 12.95 4.21 -11.30
N ALA A 53 13.73 5.23 -11.67
CA ALA A 53 15.18 5.12 -11.79
C ALA A 53 15.86 4.75 -10.47
N LYS A 54 15.43 5.35 -9.36
CA LYS A 54 15.94 5.03 -8.03
C LYS A 54 15.62 3.60 -7.62
N LEU A 55 14.38 3.16 -7.86
CA LEU A 55 13.97 1.78 -7.57
C LEU A 55 14.76 0.79 -8.42
N THR A 56 14.93 1.04 -9.72
CA THR A 56 15.75 0.23 -10.63
C THR A 56 17.18 0.09 -10.11
N GLY A 57 17.84 1.21 -9.77
CA GLY A 57 19.21 1.17 -9.25
C GLY A 57 19.34 0.37 -7.95
N ALA A 58 18.36 0.49 -7.05
CA ALA A 58 18.34 -0.27 -5.80
C ALA A 58 18.17 -1.79 -6.04
N LEU A 59 17.30 -2.18 -6.97
CA LEU A 59 17.09 -3.58 -7.34
C LEU A 59 18.31 -4.18 -8.04
N GLN A 60 18.94 -3.43 -8.94
CA GLN A 60 20.21 -3.84 -9.58
C GLN A 60 21.33 -4.03 -8.55
N GLY A 61 21.46 -3.10 -7.59
CA GLY A 61 22.46 -3.21 -6.53
C GLY A 61 22.23 -4.44 -5.62
N LEU A 62 20.97 -4.79 -5.35
CA LEU A 62 20.64 -6.03 -4.63
C LEU A 62 21.00 -7.28 -5.45
N ALA A 63 20.65 -7.27 -6.74
CA ALA A 63 20.95 -8.38 -7.65
C ALA A 63 22.48 -8.66 -7.74
N GLN A 64 23.29 -7.60 -7.82
CA GLN A 64 24.75 -7.71 -7.80
C GLN A 64 25.29 -8.35 -6.50
N GLN A 65 24.57 -8.19 -5.38
CA GLN A 65 24.88 -8.84 -4.11
C GLN A 65 24.32 -10.28 -4.00
N GLY A 66 23.72 -10.81 -5.06
CA GLY A 66 23.02 -12.08 -5.04
C GLY A 66 21.77 -12.11 -4.15
N LYS A 67 21.17 -10.94 -3.91
CA LYS A 67 19.95 -10.76 -3.11
C LYS A 67 18.77 -10.45 -4.00
N ARG A 68 17.62 -11.03 -3.69
CA ARG A 68 16.34 -10.69 -4.31
C ARG A 68 15.34 -10.34 -3.20
N PRO A 69 14.74 -9.15 -3.20
CA PRO A 69 13.72 -8.84 -2.22
C PRO A 69 12.45 -9.65 -2.51
N PHE A 70 11.72 -10.03 -1.48
CA PHE A 70 10.44 -10.72 -1.64
C PHE A 70 9.28 -9.76 -1.97
N GLY A 71 9.51 -8.45 -1.82
CA GLY A 71 8.55 -7.40 -2.14
C GLY A 71 9.15 -6.01 -2.08
N ILE A 72 8.44 -5.06 -2.68
CA ILE A 72 8.71 -3.62 -2.59
C ILE A 72 7.54 -2.99 -1.82
N TYR A 73 7.81 -2.24 -0.76
CA TYR A 73 6.79 -1.58 0.05
C TYR A 73 6.86 -0.07 -0.07
N ILE A 74 5.77 0.54 -0.53
CA ILE A 74 5.66 1.98 -0.77
C ILE A 74 4.42 2.52 -0.04
N THR A 75 4.56 3.67 0.63
CA THR A 75 3.43 4.41 1.18
C THR A 75 2.97 5.47 0.18
N SER A 76 1.72 5.39 -0.26
CA SER A 76 1.10 6.33 -1.20
C SER A 76 -0.43 6.30 -1.07
N PRO A 77 -1.08 7.41 -0.78
CA PRO A 77 -0.51 8.72 -0.44
C PRO A 77 0.29 8.71 0.87
N ASP A 78 1.22 9.65 1.00
CA ASP A 78 1.86 9.88 2.29
C ASP A 78 0.91 10.62 3.27
N TYR A 79 1.40 10.92 4.48
CA TYR A 79 0.58 11.53 5.53
C TYR A 79 0.06 12.94 5.19
N LEU A 80 0.74 13.65 4.29
CA LEU A 80 0.37 15.00 3.84
C LEU A 80 -0.33 15.02 2.47
N GLY A 81 -0.61 13.84 1.89
CA GLY A 81 -1.34 13.69 0.63
C GLY A 81 -0.45 13.59 -0.61
N GLY A 82 0.87 13.51 -0.45
CA GLY A 82 1.80 13.29 -1.56
C GLY A 82 1.61 11.90 -2.17
N VAL A 83 1.42 11.83 -3.48
CA VAL A 83 1.15 10.60 -4.24
C VAL A 83 2.39 10.20 -5.03
N GLN A 84 2.73 8.91 -5.02
CA GLN A 84 3.80 8.32 -5.82
C GLN A 84 3.31 7.96 -7.23
N ASP A 85 4.21 7.91 -8.20
CA ASP A 85 3.92 7.34 -9.52
C ASP A 85 3.90 5.81 -9.44
N ILE A 86 2.78 5.28 -8.93
CA ILE A 86 2.61 3.84 -8.72
C ILE A 86 2.68 3.06 -10.04
N ALA A 87 2.22 3.65 -11.16
CA ALA A 87 2.27 2.97 -12.46
C ALA A 87 3.72 2.72 -12.90
N ALA A 88 4.57 3.74 -12.84
CA ALA A 88 5.99 3.60 -13.16
C ALA A 88 6.73 2.65 -12.22
N LEU A 89 6.41 2.69 -10.91
CA LEU A 89 7.00 1.76 -9.93
C LEU A 89 6.53 0.31 -10.18
N ALA A 90 5.27 0.10 -10.53
CA ALA A 90 4.72 -1.22 -10.84
C ALA A 90 5.36 -1.81 -12.10
N GLU A 91 5.69 -0.98 -13.09
CA GLU A 91 6.42 -1.41 -14.29
C GLU A 91 7.81 -1.94 -13.93
N VAL A 92 8.59 -1.18 -13.17
CA VAL A 92 9.90 -1.63 -12.67
C VAL A 92 9.77 -2.94 -11.87
N CYS A 93 8.79 -3.02 -10.98
CA CYS A 93 8.58 -4.22 -10.16
C CYS A 93 8.27 -5.46 -11.03
N ARG A 94 7.49 -5.29 -12.10
CA ARG A 94 7.18 -6.33 -13.07
C ARG A 94 8.41 -6.80 -13.81
N ASP A 95 9.26 -5.87 -14.28
CA ASP A 95 10.50 -6.20 -15.02
C ASP A 95 11.48 -7.02 -14.16
N PHE A 96 11.54 -6.72 -12.86
CA PHE A 96 12.38 -7.48 -11.92
C PHE A 96 11.65 -8.70 -11.31
N GLY A 97 10.38 -8.92 -11.64
CA GLY A 97 9.58 -10.02 -11.11
C GLY A 97 9.38 -9.96 -9.59
N VAL A 98 9.29 -8.76 -9.00
CA VAL A 98 9.10 -8.53 -7.56
C VAL A 98 7.76 -7.86 -7.32
N PRO A 99 6.91 -8.32 -6.38
CA PRO A 99 5.60 -7.71 -6.15
C PRO A 99 5.71 -6.32 -5.52
N LEU A 100 4.89 -5.38 -6.02
CA LEU A 100 4.71 -4.06 -5.41
C LEU A 100 3.57 -4.10 -4.39
N LEU A 101 3.89 -3.77 -3.14
CA LEU A 101 2.97 -3.69 -2.01
C LEU A 101 2.79 -2.20 -1.65
N VAL A 102 1.56 -1.71 -1.65
CA VAL A 102 1.29 -0.30 -1.40
C VAL A 102 0.49 -0.11 -0.11
N ASP A 103 1.04 0.67 0.81
CA ASP A 103 0.29 1.21 1.93
C ASP A 103 -0.50 2.42 1.43
N ASN A 104 -1.75 2.17 1.09
CA ASN A 104 -2.70 3.16 0.59
C ASN A 104 -3.67 3.61 1.70
N ALA A 105 -3.23 3.56 2.96
CA ALA A 105 -4.09 3.84 4.11
C ALA A 105 -4.79 5.21 4.02
N HIS A 106 -4.19 6.19 3.36
CA HIS A 106 -4.76 7.53 3.15
C HIS A 106 -5.46 7.71 1.80
N GLY A 107 -5.50 6.68 0.95
CA GLY A 107 -5.92 6.80 -0.45
C GLY A 107 -7.12 5.95 -0.87
N ALA A 108 -7.92 5.42 0.05
CA ALA A 108 -9.07 4.59 -0.31
C ALA A 108 -10.05 5.31 -1.27
N TYR A 109 -10.15 6.66 -1.19
CA TYR A 109 -10.98 7.48 -2.08
C TYR A 109 -10.44 7.57 -3.52
N LEU A 110 -9.17 7.28 -3.77
CA LEU A 110 -8.53 7.40 -5.11
C LEU A 110 -9.23 6.57 -6.19
N ARG A 111 -9.88 5.48 -5.79
CA ARG A 111 -10.69 4.64 -6.69
C ARG A 111 -11.86 5.40 -7.30
N PHE A 112 -12.37 6.39 -6.59
CA PHE A 112 -13.62 7.09 -6.90
C PHE A 112 -13.41 8.49 -7.51
N LEU A 113 -12.15 8.89 -7.74
CA LEU A 113 -11.84 10.13 -8.43
C LEU A 113 -12.30 10.09 -9.89
N PRO A 114 -12.67 11.25 -10.49
CA PRO A 114 -13.23 11.32 -11.84
C PRO A 114 -12.39 10.72 -12.95
N GLN A 115 -11.06 10.82 -12.82
CA GLN A 115 -10.11 10.25 -13.78
C GLN A 115 -10.04 8.73 -13.71
N GLY A 116 -10.70 8.10 -12.73
CA GLY A 116 -10.69 6.65 -12.51
C GLY A 116 -9.25 6.08 -12.45
N GLY A 117 -9.07 4.94 -11.88
CA GLY A 117 -7.79 4.25 -11.99
C GLY A 117 -6.60 4.85 -11.22
N GLN A 118 -6.82 5.81 -10.32
CA GLN A 118 -5.76 6.34 -9.45
C GLN A 118 -5.43 5.41 -8.27
N HIS A 119 -6.25 4.39 -8.03
CA HIS A 119 -6.03 3.42 -6.97
C HIS A 119 -4.86 2.48 -7.31
N PRO A 120 -3.96 2.14 -6.35
CA PRO A 120 -2.76 1.35 -6.60
C PRO A 120 -2.99 0.04 -7.36
N ILE A 121 -4.06 -0.69 -7.08
CA ILE A 121 -4.39 -1.92 -7.80
C ILE A 121 -4.67 -1.66 -9.29
N ALA A 122 -5.35 -0.57 -9.62
CA ALA A 122 -5.61 -0.19 -11.00
C ALA A 122 -4.32 0.22 -11.74
N LEU A 123 -3.34 0.73 -10.99
CA LEU A 123 -2.03 1.14 -11.48
C LEU A 123 -0.98 0.01 -11.49
N GLY A 124 -1.37 -1.22 -11.13
CA GLY A 124 -0.52 -2.41 -11.25
C GLY A 124 0.16 -2.87 -9.96
N ALA A 125 -0.16 -2.30 -8.80
CA ALA A 125 0.29 -2.85 -7.53
C ALA A 125 -0.22 -4.29 -7.36
N ALA A 126 0.63 -5.15 -6.78
CA ALA A 126 0.27 -6.54 -6.51
C ALA A 126 -0.70 -6.65 -5.32
N MET A 127 -0.50 -5.85 -4.29
CA MET A 127 -1.37 -5.78 -3.13
C MET A 127 -1.41 -4.35 -2.60
N CYS A 128 -2.52 -3.94 -2.00
CA CYS A 128 -2.56 -2.72 -1.20
C CYS A 128 -3.53 -2.83 -0.02
N CYS A 129 -3.30 -2.02 1.00
CA CYS A 129 -4.20 -1.88 2.14
C CYS A 129 -4.75 -0.46 2.22
N ASP A 130 -6.05 -0.36 2.46
CA ASP A 130 -6.79 0.87 2.63
C ASP A 130 -7.34 0.96 4.06
N SER A 131 -7.10 2.08 4.75
CA SER A 131 -7.84 2.38 5.97
C SER A 131 -9.16 3.04 5.60
N GLY A 132 -10.24 2.28 5.50
CA GLY A 132 -11.55 2.80 5.14
C GLY A 132 -12.00 3.94 6.06
N HIS A 133 -11.71 3.83 7.35
CA HIS A 133 -12.08 4.82 8.36
C HIS A 133 -11.36 6.18 8.26
N LYS A 134 -10.31 6.30 7.44
CA LYS A 134 -9.59 7.58 7.28
C LYS A 134 -10.22 8.47 6.22
N THR A 135 -10.67 7.89 5.11
CA THR A 135 -11.09 8.67 3.93
C THR A 135 -12.42 8.22 3.32
N LEU A 136 -13.01 7.15 3.85
CA LEU A 136 -14.36 6.69 3.50
C LEU A 136 -15.29 6.77 4.72
N PRO A 137 -16.61 6.74 4.54
CA PRO A 137 -17.59 6.81 5.63
C PRO A 137 -17.67 5.48 6.42
N VAL A 138 -16.57 5.13 7.09
CA VAL A 138 -16.42 3.90 7.89
C VAL A 138 -16.00 4.26 9.31
N VAL A 139 -16.55 3.56 10.30
CA VAL A 139 -16.16 3.71 11.71
C VAL A 139 -14.71 3.25 11.91
N THR A 140 -14.00 3.89 12.84
CA THR A 140 -12.60 3.58 13.17
C THR A 140 -12.37 2.07 13.39
N GLY A 141 -11.34 1.54 12.73
CA GLY A 141 -10.97 0.13 12.72
C GLY A 141 -11.35 -0.60 11.42
N GLY A 142 -12.20 -0.01 10.57
CA GLY A 142 -12.51 -0.59 9.27
C GLY A 142 -11.38 -0.38 8.26
N ALA A 143 -10.95 -1.48 7.61
CA ALA A 143 -9.90 -1.48 6.61
C ALA A 143 -10.17 -2.54 5.54
N TYR A 144 -9.52 -2.38 4.39
CA TYR A 144 -9.58 -3.33 3.28
C TYR A 144 -8.17 -3.77 2.90
N LEU A 145 -8.03 -5.04 2.56
CA LEU A 145 -6.87 -5.58 1.86
C LEU A 145 -7.29 -5.92 0.43
N HIS A 146 -6.61 -5.35 -0.54
CA HIS A 146 -6.86 -5.59 -1.95
C HIS A 146 -5.75 -6.44 -2.57
N LEU A 147 -6.14 -7.42 -3.36
CA LEU A 147 -5.24 -8.28 -4.12
C LEU A 147 -5.40 -7.96 -5.61
N GLY A 148 -4.29 -7.62 -6.25
CA GLY A 148 -4.23 -7.48 -7.71
C GLY A 148 -4.15 -8.85 -8.39
N LYS A 149 -4.38 -8.88 -9.70
CA LYS A 149 -4.26 -10.12 -10.50
C LYS A 149 -2.85 -10.73 -10.46
N ASN A 150 -1.85 -9.89 -10.18
CA ASN A 150 -0.43 -10.25 -10.06
C ASN A 150 0.03 -10.42 -8.60
N ALA A 151 -0.90 -10.51 -7.65
CA ALA A 151 -0.54 -10.75 -6.26
C ALA A 151 0.17 -12.12 -6.10
N PRO A 152 1.22 -12.19 -5.27
CA PRO A 152 1.99 -13.42 -5.07
C PRO A 152 1.18 -14.54 -4.38
N ILE A 153 0.03 -14.20 -3.84
CA ILE A 153 -0.92 -15.10 -3.21
C ILE A 153 -2.32 -14.83 -3.77
N GLN A 154 -2.97 -15.88 -4.26
CA GLN A 154 -4.34 -15.82 -4.82
C GLN A 154 -5.30 -16.72 -4.04
N ASP A 155 -4.79 -17.54 -3.13
CA ASP A 155 -5.61 -18.39 -2.27
C ASP A 155 -6.31 -17.56 -1.20
N GLU A 156 -7.62 -17.39 -1.36
CA GLU A 156 -8.46 -16.61 -0.44
C GLU A 156 -8.41 -17.18 0.99
N ALA A 157 -8.39 -18.49 1.16
CA ALA A 157 -8.35 -19.11 2.48
C ALA A 157 -7.04 -18.82 3.20
N ALA A 158 -5.90 -18.85 2.50
CA ALA A 158 -4.61 -18.50 3.06
C ALA A 158 -4.55 -17.02 3.45
N VAL A 159 -5.13 -16.12 2.64
CA VAL A 159 -5.19 -14.68 2.97
C VAL A 159 -6.08 -14.43 4.20
N ARG A 160 -7.26 -15.07 4.27
CA ARG A 160 -8.16 -14.97 5.45
C ARG A 160 -7.47 -15.48 6.71
N ASN A 161 -6.78 -16.61 6.63
CA ASN A 161 -6.04 -17.18 7.76
C ASN A 161 -4.93 -16.22 8.23
N ALA A 162 -4.18 -15.61 7.31
CA ALA A 162 -3.14 -14.63 7.65
C ALA A 162 -3.75 -13.38 8.32
N LEU A 163 -4.87 -12.86 7.84
CA LEU A 163 -5.59 -11.75 8.46
C LEU A 163 -6.11 -12.10 9.85
N ALA A 164 -6.59 -13.33 10.06
CA ALA A 164 -7.10 -13.80 11.34
C ALA A 164 -6.03 -13.86 12.45
N LEU A 165 -4.74 -13.97 12.10
CA LEU A 165 -3.65 -13.91 13.08
C LEU A 165 -3.52 -12.55 13.76
N PHE A 166 -3.94 -11.48 13.08
CA PHE A 166 -3.79 -10.09 13.55
C PHE A 166 -5.14 -9.40 13.78
N GLY A 167 -6.21 -9.99 13.29
CA GLY A 167 -7.58 -9.50 13.46
C GLY A 167 -8.17 -9.89 14.82
N SER A 168 -9.27 -9.22 15.18
CA SER A 168 -10.03 -9.59 16.38
C SER A 168 -10.79 -10.89 16.17
N THR A 169 -10.78 -11.76 17.16
CA THR A 169 -11.64 -12.95 17.22
C THR A 169 -13.09 -12.62 17.56
N SER A 170 -13.35 -11.38 18.01
CA SER A 170 -14.66 -10.85 18.34
C SER A 170 -14.93 -9.57 17.56
N PRO A 171 -15.24 -9.67 16.24
CA PRO A 171 -15.43 -8.50 15.39
C PRO A 171 -16.63 -7.68 15.88
N SER A 172 -16.46 -6.35 15.91
CA SER A 172 -17.54 -5.44 16.26
C SER A 172 -18.59 -5.39 15.14
N TYR A 173 -19.83 -5.74 15.46
CA TYR A 173 -20.94 -5.60 14.52
C TYR A 173 -21.14 -4.15 14.03
N LEU A 174 -20.83 -3.16 14.86
CA LEU A 174 -20.88 -1.75 14.48
C LEU A 174 -19.89 -1.44 13.34
N ILE A 175 -18.66 -1.98 13.43
CA ILE A 175 -17.65 -1.81 12.38
C ILE A 175 -18.09 -2.54 11.11
N LEU A 176 -18.56 -3.78 11.22
CA LEU A 176 -19.05 -4.56 10.07
C LEU A 176 -20.23 -3.86 9.38
N GLN A 177 -21.19 -3.36 10.15
CA GLN A 177 -22.33 -2.62 9.63
C GLN A 177 -21.90 -1.31 8.96
N SER A 178 -20.90 -0.61 9.49
CA SER A 178 -20.38 0.61 8.88
C SER A 178 -19.69 0.34 7.54
N LEU A 179 -18.97 -0.79 7.42
CA LEU A 179 -18.36 -1.23 6.16
C LEU A 179 -19.43 -1.57 5.11
N ASP A 180 -20.48 -2.29 5.50
CA ASP A 180 -21.60 -2.61 4.63
C ASP A 180 -22.34 -1.34 4.17
N LYS A 181 -22.65 -0.45 5.11
CA LYS A 181 -23.27 0.84 4.79
C LYS A 181 -22.37 1.72 3.91
N CYS A 182 -21.06 1.66 4.11
CA CYS A 182 -20.11 2.34 3.23
C CYS A 182 -20.23 1.85 1.79
N ASN A 183 -20.30 0.54 1.57
CA ASN A 183 -20.47 -0.04 0.22
C ASN A 183 -21.73 0.51 -0.46
N GLN A 184 -22.84 0.62 0.27
CA GLN A 184 -24.05 1.25 -0.23
C GLN A 184 -23.80 2.72 -0.62
N VAL A 185 -23.20 3.52 0.24
CA VAL A 185 -22.90 4.95 -0.04
C VAL A 185 -21.98 5.08 -1.25
N LEU A 186 -20.99 4.21 -1.40
CA LEU A 186 -20.06 4.22 -2.53
C LEU A 186 -20.78 3.94 -3.86
N SER A 187 -21.82 3.08 -3.86
CA SER A 187 -22.64 2.78 -5.04
C SER A 187 -23.66 3.85 -5.37
N GLU A 188 -24.11 4.65 -4.39
CA GLU A 188 -25.24 5.60 -4.50
C GLU A 188 -24.79 7.06 -4.76
N GLY A 189 -23.69 7.29 -5.45
CA GLY A 189 -23.30 8.65 -5.89
C GLY A 189 -22.12 9.26 -5.15
N TYR A 190 -21.36 8.51 -4.38
CA TYR A 190 -20.12 8.97 -3.74
C TYR A 190 -19.14 9.63 -4.73
N PRO A 191 -18.91 9.10 -5.96
CA PRO A 191 -18.01 9.74 -6.93
C PRO A 191 -18.45 11.16 -7.29
N LEU A 192 -19.76 11.43 -7.43
CA LEU A 192 -20.27 12.79 -7.71
C LEU A 192 -20.04 13.74 -6.55
N ARG A 193 -20.23 13.29 -5.32
CA ARG A 193 -19.97 14.10 -4.11
C ARG A 193 -18.47 14.40 -3.97
N LEU A 194 -17.62 13.42 -4.28
CA LEU A 194 -16.17 13.60 -4.28
C LEU A 194 -15.74 14.62 -5.34
N LEU A 195 -16.31 14.55 -6.54
CA LEU A 195 -16.07 15.53 -7.61
C LEU A 195 -16.48 16.96 -7.19
N GLN A 196 -17.64 17.11 -6.53
CA GLN A 196 -18.05 18.40 -5.98
C GLN A 196 -17.06 18.93 -4.94
N CYS A 197 -16.56 18.05 -4.05
CA CYS A 197 -15.54 18.40 -3.07
C CYS A 197 -14.25 18.89 -3.76
N CYS A 198 -13.77 18.19 -4.78
CA CYS A 198 -12.63 18.63 -5.58
C CYS A 198 -12.88 20.02 -6.20
N GLY A 199 -14.09 20.27 -6.73
CA GLY A 199 -14.46 21.56 -7.30
C GLY A 199 -14.53 22.69 -6.28
N TYR A 200 -14.78 22.42 -5.00
CA TYR A 200 -14.65 23.42 -3.94
C TYR A 200 -13.19 23.74 -3.62
N LEU A 201 -12.34 22.72 -3.53
CA LEU A 201 -10.93 22.89 -3.22
C LEU A 201 -10.15 23.64 -4.31
N THR A 202 -10.53 23.51 -5.58
CA THR A 202 -9.89 24.24 -6.69
C THR A 202 -10.26 25.75 -6.73
N ARG A 203 -11.22 26.18 -5.92
CA ARG A 203 -11.65 27.59 -5.82
C ARG A 203 -11.05 28.31 -4.62
N LEU A 204 -10.30 27.60 -3.77
CA LEU A 204 -9.54 28.15 -2.64
C LEU A 204 -8.14 28.57 -3.07
#